data_26d5ae06a3cf6f74127ccf520dfbeb2e
#
_entry.id   26d5ae06a3cf6f74127ccf520dfbeb2e
#
_cell.length_a   1.000
_cell.length_b   1.000
_cell.length_c   1.000
_cell.angle_alpha   90.00
_cell.angle_beta   90.00
_cell.angle_gamma   90.00
#
_symmetry.space_group_name_H-M   'P 1'
#
loop_
_entity.id
_entity.type
_entity.pdbx_description
1 polymer ?
#
loop_
_entity_poly.entity_id
_entity_poly.type
_entity_poly.pdbx_seq_one_letter_code
_entity_poly.pdbx_strand_id
1 'polypeptide(L)'
;MIGKTKKILIIGSAPDSVNATKWKNLSFDNIVTINNAWKIRKDWTNSIYPEDFPVNQRPKANEKQTLHSSDEYVEAQNHFGGFVYAGGTMAFTAGYWALFRFKPQIICYTGCDMVYKGEKTHFYGKGTADPLRKDKTLNNLLAKSARLEAIAFINKCKILNLSNIPESKLTFTKVNINDLDNISRINLNKIKEEKINLALQKEKKTGYFVPDGKYWKKMDKFEKKEIKIIDNLWLSSIQQEIEV
;
A
#
# COMPACT_ATOMS: atom_id res chain seq x y z
N MET A 1 20.88 21.36 10.69
CA MET A 1 19.82 21.56 9.69
C MET A 1 18.90 20.36 9.78
N ILE A 2 17.62 20.52 10.15
CA ILE A 2 16.62 19.45 10.11
C ILE A 2 16.37 19.20 8.62
N GLY A 3 16.75 18.02 8.13
CA GLY A 3 16.58 17.64 6.73
C GLY A 3 15.10 17.73 6.35
N LYS A 4 14.79 18.15 5.11
CA LYS A 4 13.42 18.20 4.58
C LYS A 4 12.74 16.85 4.70
N THR A 5 11.56 16.80 5.30
CA THR A 5 10.75 15.57 5.44
C THR A 5 10.35 15.05 4.06
N LYS A 6 10.81 13.84 3.71
CA LYS A 6 10.50 13.21 2.43
C LYS A 6 9.09 12.60 2.45
N LYS A 7 8.21 13.15 1.62
CA LYS A 7 6.80 12.75 1.49
C LYS A 7 6.54 12.06 0.15
N ILE A 8 5.92 10.89 0.17
CA ILE A 8 5.52 10.15 -1.03
C ILE A 8 3.99 10.09 -1.10
N LEU A 9 3.42 10.34 -2.28
CA LEU A 9 2.01 10.12 -2.56
C LEU A 9 1.84 8.86 -3.40
N ILE A 10 1.01 7.92 -2.96
CA ILE A 10 0.59 6.75 -3.73
C ILE A 10 -0.85 6.93 -4.16
N ILE A 11 -1.10 6.84 -5.46
CA ILE A 11 -2.43 7.03 -6.05
C ILE A 11 -2.91 5.71 -6.66
N GLY A 12 -4.02 5.19 -6.14
CA GLY A 12 -4.75 4.06 -6.71
C GLY A 12 -5.91 4.51 -7.60
N SER A 13 -6.78 3.57 -7.93
CA SER A 13 -7.82 3.78 -8.94
C SER A 13 -9.24 3.89 -8.38
N ALA A 14 -9.45 3.97 -7.06
CA ALA A 14 -10.79 4.16 -6.50
C ALA A 14 -11.43 5.48 -7.00
N PRO A 15 -12.77 5.59 -7.02
CA PRO A 15 -13.46 6.73 -7.62
C PRO A 15 -13.06 8.10 -7.07
N ASP A 16 -12.74 8.19 -5.78
CA ASP A 16 -12.36 9.44 -5.10
C ASP A 16 -10.94 9.90 -5.41
N SER A 17 -10.10 9.04 -5.98
CA SER A 17 -8.71 9.37 -6.34
C SER A 17 -8.59 10.57 -7.28
N VAL A 18 -9.66 10.91 -8.04
CA VAL A 18 -9.72 12.11 -8.87
C VAL A 18 -9.58 13.41 -8.06
N ASN A 19 -9.85 13.39 -6.76
CA ASN A 19 -9.64 14.55 -5.90
C ASN A 19 -8.17 14.99 -5.87
N ALA A 20 -7.24 14.07 -6.10
CA ALA A 20 -5.82 14.37 -6.18
C ALA A 20 -5.45 15.37 -7.31
N THR A 21 -6.31 15.56 -8.32
CA THR A 21 -6.12 16.56 -9.36
C THR A 21 -6.16 17.99 -8.80
N LYS A 22 -6.84 18.20 -7.68
CA LYS A 22 -7.04 19.51 -7.02
C LYS A 22 -5.87 19.88 -6.10
N TRP A 23 -4.97 18.96 -5.80
CA TRP A 23 -3.88 19.16 -4.82
C TRP A 23 -2.65 19.81 -5.46
N LYS A 24 -2.80 21.06 -5.94
CA LYS A 24 -1.77 21.76 -6.75
C LYS A 24 -0.57 22.27 -5.94
N ASN A 25 -0.79 22.65 -4.67
CA ASN A 25 0.21 23.32 -3.85
C ASN A 25 0.93 22.40 -2.85
N LEU A 26 0.71 21.10 -2.93
CA LEU A 26 1.27 20.14 -2.01
C LEU A 26 2.54 19.54 -2.58
N SER A 27 3.65 19.75 -1.89
CA SER A 27 4.93 19.20 -2.29
C SER A 27 5.09 17.78 -1.81
N PHE A 28 4.86 16.81 -2.70
CA PHE A 28 5.36 15.45 -2.55
C PHE A 28 6.69 15.32 -3.29
N ASP A 29 7.66 14.66 -2.67
CA ASP A 29 8.96 14.44 -3.31
C ASP A 29 8.86 13.40 -4.43
N ASN A 30 7.90 12.47 -4.33
CA ASN A 30 7.53 11.55 -5.39
C ASN A 30 6.03 11.29 -5.38
N ILE A 31 5.47 11.12 -6.58
CA ILE A 31 4.10 10.70 -6.82
C ILE A 31 4.14 9.36 -7.55
N VAL A 32 3.66 8.32 -6.87
CA VAL A 32 3.62 6.95 -7.37
C VAL A 32 2.20 6.61 -7.81
N THR A 33 2.01 6.23 -9.05
CA THR A 33 0.72 5.84 -9.59
C THR A 33 0.64 4.34 -9.82
N ILE A 34 -0.50 3.75 -9.48
CA ILE A 34 -0.77 2.32 -9.63
C ILE A 34 -1.68 2.08 -10.83
N ASN A 35 -1.28 1.20 -11.75
CA ASN A 35 -2.09 0.80 -12.92
C ASN A 35 -2.57 2.04 -13.71
N ASN A 36 -3.88 2.22 -13.87
CA ASN A 36 -4.48 3.33 -14.60
C ASN A 36 -4.41 4.70 -13.89
N ALA A 37 -3.96 4.77 -12.64
CA ALA A 37 -3.97 6.00 -11.84
C ALA A 37 -3.05 7.11 -12.40
N TRP A 38 -2.12 6.79 -13.30
CA TRP A 38 -1.32 7.77 -14.01
C TRP A 38 -2.16 8.79 -14.82
N LYS A 39 -3.41 8.43 -15.14
CA LYS A 39 -4.35 9.31 -15.85
C LYS A 39 -4.90 10.44 -14.98
N ILE A 40 -4.78 10.33 -13.64
CA ILE A 40 -5.31 11.29 -12.68
C ILE A 40 -4.43 12.55 -12.60
N ARG A 41 -3.10 12.37 -12.59
CA ARG A 41 -2.15 13.49 -12.51
C ARG A 41 -1.08 13.34 -13.58
N LYS A 42 -0.76 14.43 -14.26
CA LYS A 42 0.30 14.45 -15.30
C LYS A 42 1.71 14.57 -14.70
N ASP A 43 1.82 15.06 -13.46
CA ASP A 43 3.05 15.28 -12.71
C ASP A 43 3.47 14.09 -11.83
N TRP A 44 2.96 12.89 -12.12
CA TRP A 44 3.48 11.69 -11.48
C TRP A 44 4.97 11.49 -11.82
N THR A 45 5.71 10.96 -10.86
CA THR A 45 7.15 10.70 -11.02
C THR A 45 7.45 9.22 -11.26
N ASN A 46 6.61 8.34 -10.74
CA ASN A 46 6.78 6.90 -10.81
C ASN A 46 5.45 6.23 -11.16
N SER A 47 5.45 5.24 -12.02
CA SER A 47 4.28 4.41 -12.30
C SER A 47 4.63 2.93 -12.15
N ILE A 48 3.84 2.22 -11.36
CA ILE A 48 4.03 0.80 -11.03
C ILE A 48 2.79 0.00 -11.42
N TYR A 49 3.00 -1.13 -12.07
CA TYR A 49 1.93 -2.02 -12.51
C TYR A 49 2.42 -3.47 -12.61
N PRO A 50 1.53 -4.50 -12.56
CA PRO A 50 1.91 -5.90 -12.69
C PRO A 50 2.30 -6.24 -14.13
N GLU A 51 3.01 -7.35 -14.32
CA GLU A 51 3.49 -7.78 -15.66
C GLU A 51 2.36 -7.95 -16.69
N ASP A 52 1.21 -8.44 -16.24
CA ASP A 52 0.01 -8.68 -17.05
C ASP A 52 -0.85 -7.42 -17.27
N PHE A 53 -0.41 -6.24 -16.79
CA PHE A 53 -1.11 -5.00 -17.05
C PHE A 53 -1.09 -4.68 -18.56
N PRO A 54 -2.26 -4.45 -19.19
CA PRO A 54 -2.36 -4.33 -20.65
C PRO A 54 -1.43 -3.27 -21.21
N VAL A 55 -0.65 -3.61 -22.24
CA VAL A 55 0.35 -2.73 -22.85
C VAL A 55 -0.26 -1.40 -23.34
N ASN A 56 -1.45 -1.48 -23.93
CA ASN A 56 -2.18 -0.29 -24.43
C ASN A 56 -2.72 0.63 -23.32
N GLN A 57 -2.66 0.20 -22.06
CA GLN A 57 -3.06 1.01 -20.89
C GLN A 57 -1.85 1.57 -20.12
N ARG A 58 -0.63 1.16 -20.47
CA ARG A 58 0.58 1.63 -19.81
C ARG A 58 0.85 3.09 -20.18
N PRO A 59 1.34 3.92 -19.24
CA PRO A 59 1.71 5.29 -19.54
C PRO A 59 2.94 5.35 -20.45
N LYS A 60 3.04 6.45 -21.21
CA LYS A 60 4.29 6.84 -21.85
C LYS A 60 4.99 7.81 -20.90
N ALA A 61 6.17 7.44 -20.42
CA ALA A 61 6.97 8.26 -19.52
C ALA A 61 7.72 9.35 -20.31
N ASN A 62 7.85 10.53 -19.72
CA ASN A 62 8.78 11.59 -20.16
C ASN A 62 10.07 11.51 -19.32
N GLU A 63 11.01 12.43 -19.54
CA GLU A 63 12.32 12.46 -18.89
C GLU A 63 12.28 12.54 -17.34
N LYS A 64 11.16 13.03 -16.76
CA LYS A 64 10.95 13.16 -15.31
C LYS A 64 10.14 12.01 -14.72
N GLN A 65 9.79 11.02 -15.51
CA GLN A 65 8.89 9.93 -15.15
C GLN A 65 9.56 8.58 -15.35
N THR A 66 9.34 7.66 -14.42
CA THR A 66 9.92 6.31 -14.47
C THR A 66 8.83 5.25 -14.38
N LEU A 67 8.97 4.21 -15.19
CA LEU A 67 8.11 3.02 -15.14
C LEU A 67 8.86 1.92 -14.40
N HIS A 68 8.17 1.22 -13.50
CA HIS A 68 8.76 0.19 -12.67
C HIS A 68 8.21 -1.18 -13.01
N SER A 69 9.14 -2.11 -13.23
CA SER A 69 8.85 -3.50 -13.58
C SER A 69 8.71 -4.39 -12.35
N SER A 70 8.33 -5.66 -12.60
CA SER A 70 8.19 -6.67 -11.56
C SER A 70 9.48 -6.94 -10.80
N ASP A 71 10.63 -6.89 -11.44
CA ASP A 71 11.91 -7.19 -10.81
C ASP A 71 12.19 -6.26 -9.64
N GLU A 72 11.92 -4.95 -9.81
CA GLU A 72 12.14 -3.95 -8.78
C GLU A 72 11.20 -4.13 -7.57
N TYR A 73 9.91 -4.41 -7.78
CA TYR A 73 9.01 -4.56 -6.65
C TYR A 73 9.05 -5.98 -6.04
N VAL A 74 9.50 -7.00 -6.77
CA VAL A 74 9.78 -8.34 -6.21
C VAL A 74 10.95 -8.24 -5.23
N GLU A 75 12.03 -7.54 -5.60
CA GLU A 75 13.15 -7.27 -4.70
C GLU A 75 12.68 -6.58 -3.41
N ALA A 76 11.92 -5.50 -3.53
CA ALA A 76 11.37 -4.77 -2.40
C ALA A 76 10.48 -5.63 -1.51
N GLN A 77 9.59 -6.44 -2.10
CA GLN A 77 8.73 -7.36 -1.36
C GLN A 77 9.56 -8.42 -0.61
N ASN A 78 10.57 -8.97 -1.26
CA ASN A 78 11.45 -9.98 -0.66
C ASN A 78 12.22 -9.44 0.53
N HIS A 79 12.67 -8.17 0.46
CA HIS A 79 13.30 -7.47 1.58
C HIS A 79 12.41 -7.44 2.83
N PHE A 80 11.10 -7.33 2.64
CA PHE A 80 10.09 -7.30 3.72
C PHE A 80 9.38 -8.64 3.96
N GLY A 81 9.96 -9.79 3.55
CA GLY A 81 9.43 -11.12 3.84
C GLY A 81 8.56 -11.75 2.75
N GLY A 82 8.34 -11.07 1.63
CA GLY A 82 7.70 -11.62 0.43
C GLY A 82 6.17 -11.45 0.38
N PHE A 83 5.63 -11.75 -0.80
CA PHE A 83 4.22 -11.52 -1.15
C PHE A 83 3.21 -12.29 -0.30
N VAL A 84 3.56 -13.48 0.20
CA VAL A 84 2.62 -14.32 0.96
C VAL A 84 2.14 -13.60 2.22
N TYR A 85 3.03 -12.90 2.88
CA TYR A 85 2.72 -12.14 4.09
C TYR A 85 2.25 -10.71 3.78
N ALA A 86 2.87 -10.08 2.79
CA ALA A 86 2.55 -8.70 2.40
C ALA A 86 1.20 -8.54 1.71
N GLY A 87 0.70 -9.61 1.07
CA GLY A 87 -0.50 -9.58 0.24
C GLY A 87 -0.22 -9.06 -1.19
N GLY A 88 -0.55 -9.88 -2.19
CA GLY A 88 -0.25 -9.62 -3.59
C GLY A 88 -1.23 -8.66 -4.27
N THR A 89 -1.42 -7.45 -3.72
CA THR A 89 -2.13 -6.36 -4.41
C THR A 89 -1.18 -5.22 -4.72
N MET A 90 -1.40 -4.52 -5.83
CA MET A 90 -0.55 -3.40 -6.20
C MET A 90 -0.59 -2.25 -5.18
N ALA A 91 -1.66 -2.10 -4.41
CA ALA A 91 -1.74 -1.11 -3.33
C ALA A 91 -0.66 -1.36 -2.26
N PHE A 92 -0.54 -2.60 -1.77
CA PHE A 92 0.51 -2.95 -0.79
C PHE A 92 1.88 -3.02 -1.45
N THR A 93 1.97 -3.60 -2.66
CA THR A 93 3.22 -3.69 -3.43
C THR A 93 3.86 -2.33 -3.63
N ALA A 94 3.10 -1.31 -4.04
CA ALA A 94 3.60 0.05 -4.20
C ALA A 94 4.10 0.66 -2.88
N GLY A 95 3.46 0.35 -1.76
CA GLY A 95 3.88 0.81 -0.43
C GLY A 95 5.22 0.22 0.00
N TYR A 96 5.37 -1.10 -0.09
CA TYR A 96 6.64 -1.76 0.22
C TYR A 96 7.76 -1.31 -0.71
N TRP A 97 7.46 -1.16 -2.01
CA TRP A 97 8.42 -0.64 -2.98
C TRP A 97 8.85 0.79 -2.65
N ALA A 98 7.89 1.68 -2.35
CA ALA A 98 8.20 3.07 -2.00
C ALA A 98 9.02 3.16 -0.70
N LEU A 99 8.69 2.34 0.30
CA LEU A 99 9.42 2.26 1.57
C LEU A 99 10.87 1.79 1.36
N PHE A 100 11.08 0.76 0.55
CA PHE A 100 12.38 0.22 0.20
C PHE A 100 13.22 1.22 -0.59
N ARG A 101 12.63 1.75 -1.68
CA ARG A 101 13.34 2.57 -2.67
C ARG A 101 13.68 3.96 -2.15
N PHE A 102 12.77 4.59 -1.44
CA PHE A 102 12.89 6.00 -1.06
C PHE A 102 13.21 6.23 0.41
N LYS A 103 12.97 5.27 1.29
CA LYS A 103 13.11 5.41 2.75
C LYS A 103 12.47 6.72 3.25
N PRO A 104 11.19 6.97 2.95
CA PRO A 104 10.52 8.23 3.25
C PRO A 104 10.16 8.32 4.73
N GLN A 105 9.91 9.53 5.22
CA GLN A 105 9.32 9.76 6.54
C GLN A 105 7.79 9.66 6.50
N ILE A 106 7.17 9.90 5.34
CA ILE A 106 5.71 9.87 5.20
C ILE A 106 5.34 9.24 3.86
N ILE A 107 4.42 8.28 3.88
CA ILE A 107 3.72 7.76 2.71
C ILE A 107 2.23 8.09 2.86
N CYS A 108 1.67 8.77 1.89
CA CYS A 108 0.25 9.10 1.81
C CYS A 108 -0.41 8.25 0.73
N TYR A 109 -1.59 7.69 1.03
CA TYR A 109 -2.40 6.94 0.10
C TYR A 109 -3.66 7.70 -0.28
N THR A 110 -4.10 7.58 -1.53
CA THR A 110 -5.44 7.95 -1.98
C THR A 110 -5.91 6.99 -3.05
N GLY A 111 -7.19 6.67 -3.07
CA GLY A 111 -7.78 5.77 -4.06
C GLY A 111 -7.33 4.30 -3.97
N CYS A 112 -6.86 3.86 -2.80
CA CYS A 112 -6.39 2.49 -2.53
C CYS A 112 -7.25 1.76 -1.49
N ASP A 113 -8.47 2.19 -1.23
CA ASP A 113 -9.31 1.68 -0.15
C ASP A 113 -9.79 0.23 -0.32
N MET A 114 -9.66 -0.33 -1.54
CA MET A 114 -10.06 -1.70 -1.89
C MET A 114 -11.52 -2.03 -1.51
N VAL A 115 -12.41 -1.04 -1.67
CA VAL A 115 -13.85 -1.16 -1.50
C VAL A 115 -14.52 -1.00 -2.86
N TYR A 116 -15.23 -2.04 -3.31
CA TYR A 116 -15.78 -2.14 -4.66
C TYR A 116 -17.30 -2.26 -4.59
N LYS A 117 -17.97 -1.16 -4.26
CA LYS A 117 -19.44 -1.09 -4.15
C LYS A 117 -20.03 -0.32 -5.33
N GLY A 118 -21.26 -0.73 -5.74
CA GLY A 118 -21.99 -0.07 -6.80
C GLY A 118 -21.42 -0.29 -8.21
N GLU A 119 -21.89 0.52 -9.15
CA GLU A 119 -21.53 0.38 -10.57
C GLU A 119 -20.17 1.00 -10.92
N LYS A 120 -19.77 2.06 -10.21
CA LYS A 120 -18.52 2.77 -10.42
C LYS A 120 -17.49 2.35 -9.37
N THR A 121 -16.77 1.27 -9.64
CA THR A 121 -15.74 0.72 -8.73
C THR A 121 -14.37 1.40 -8.87
N HIS A 122 -14.14 2.11 -9.98
CA HIS A 122 -12.91 2.84 -10.28
C HIS A 122 -13.24 4.22 -10.85
N PHE A 123 -12.28 5.15 -10.83
CA PHE A 123 -12.49 6.50 -11.37
C PHE A 123 -12.87 6.50 -12.86
N TYR A 124 -12.49 5.48 -13.61
CA TYR A 124 -12.79 5.29 -15.03
C TYR A 124 -14.04 4.43 -15.29
N GLY A 125 -14.80 4.05 -14.27
CA GLY A 125 -16.01 3.24 -14.37
C GLY A 125 -15.90 1.91 -13.66
N LYS A 126 -16.45 0.84 -14.25
CA LYS A 126 -16.34 -0.52 -13.71
C LYS A 126 -15.00 -1.13 -14.07
N GLY A 127 -14.24 -1.58 -13.08
CA GLY A 127 -12.98 -2.28 -13.24
C GLY A 127 -12.96 -3.60 -12.46
N THR A 128 -11.85 -4.32 -12.54
CA THR A 128 -11.65 -5.59 -11.83
C THR A 128 -11.36 -5.34 -10.36
N ALA A 129 -12.12 -5.98 -9.47
CA ALA A 129 -11.87 -5.98 -8.02
C ALA A 129 -10.80 -7.02 -7.66
N ASP A 130 -9.63 -6.94 -8.27
CA ASP A 130 -8.54 -7.92 -8.14
C ASP A 130 -8.15 -8.26 -6.69
N PRO A 131 -8.12 -7.30 -5.73
CA PRO A 131 -7.87 -7.62 -4.32
C PRO A 131 -8.89 -8.58 -3.68
N LEU A 132 -10.06 -8.76 -4.28
CA LEU A 132 -11.11 -9.67 -3.78
C LEU A 132 -11.08 -11.04 -4.47
N ARG A 133 -10.09 -11.34 -5.31
CA ARG A 133 -9.94 -12.65 -5.95
C ARG A 133 -9.72 -13.78 -4.92
N LYS A 134 -9.99 -15.03 -5.32
CA LYS A 134 -9.71 -16.21 -4.49
C LYS A 134 -8.20 -16.40 -4.32
N ASP A 135 -7.65 -15.83 -3.27
CA ASP A 135 -6.23 -15.89 -2.94
C ASP A 135 -6.07 -16.00 -1.41
N LYS A 136 -5.42 -17.06 -0.94
CA LYS A 136 -5.21 -17.27 0.50
C LYS A 136 -4.47 -16.11 1.17
N THR A 137 -3.59 -15.43 0.43
CA THR A 137 -2.79 -14.32 0.93
C THR A 137 -3.57 -13.02 1.05
N LEU A 138 -4.78 -12.94 0.47
CA LEU A 138 -5.64 -11.76 0.46
C LEU A 138 -6.93 -11.95 1.28
N ASN A 139 -7.09 -13.06 2.00
CA ASN A 139 -8.28 -13.33 2.78
C ASN A 139 -8.58 -12.24 3.83
N ASN A 140 -7.57 -11.52 4.29
CA ASN A 140 -7.72 -10.43 5.25
C ASN A 140 -6.89 -9.21 4.84
N LEU A 141 -7.50 -8.32 4.05
CA LEU A 141 -6.84 -7.10 3.57
C LEU A 141 -6.49 -6.13 4.70
N LEU A 142 -7.30 -6.08 5.77
CA LEU A 142 -6.98 -5.26 6.95
C LEU A 142 -5.70 -5.74 7.63
N ALA A 143 -5.49 -7.05 7.73
CA ALA A 143 -4.26 -7.60 8.31
C ALA A 143 -3.02 -7.28 7.44
N LYS A 144 -3.17 -7.32 6.11
CA LYS A 144 -2.09 -6.94 5.20
C LYS A 144 -1.77 -5.44 5.28
N SER A 145 -2.81 -4.62 5.45
CA SER A 145 -2.64 -3.19 5.72
C SER A 145 -1.94 -2.94 7.06
N ALA A 146 -2.40 -3.59 8.13
CA ALA A 146 -1.77 -3.49 9.45
C ALA A 146 -0.29 -3.89 9.41
N ARG A 147 0.04 -4.95 8.66
CA ARG A 147 1.43 -5.36 8.45
C ARG A 147 2.26 -4.26 7.79
N LEU A 148 1.76 -3.66 6.70
CA LEU A 148 2.48 -2.58 6.01
C LEU A 148 2.67 -1.37 6.93
N GLU A 149 1.65 -0.99 7.71
CA GLU A 149 1.72 0.11 8.66
C GLU A 149 2.77 -0.16 9.76
N ALA A 150 2.78 -1.37 10.31
CA ALA A 150 3.75 -1.79 11.32
C ALA A 150 5.19 -1.85 10.76
N ILE A 151 5.38 -2.38 9.56
CA ILE A 151 6.69 -2.41 8.89
C ILE A 151 7.20 -0.99 8.59
N ALA A 152 6.31 -0.09 8.15
CA ALA A 152 6.67 1.31 7.96
C ALA A 152 7.08 1.98 9.27
N PHE A 153 6.35 1.72 10.36
CA PHE A 153 6.70 2.24 11.69
C PHE A 153 8.12 1.83 12.12
N ILE A 154 8.49 0.54 11.98
CA ILE A 154 9.86 0.06 12.27
C ILE A 154 10.89 0.83 11.43
N ASN A 155 10.53 1.18 10.19
CA ASN A 155 11.37 1.95 9.27
C ASN A 155 11.25 3.47 9.47
N LYS A 156 10.69 3.95 10.59
CA LYS A 156 10.52 5.37 10.95
C LYS A 156 9.70 6.15 9.90
N CYS A 157 8.79 5.48 9.24
CA CYS A 157 7.90 6.04 8.24
C CYS A 157 6.44 6.01 8.75
N LYS A 158 5.74 7.15 8.64
CA LYS A 158 4.30 7.25 8.88
C LYS A 158 3.54 6.93 7.60
N ILE A 159 2.49 6.12 7.70
CA ILE A 159 1.57 5.88 6.57
C ILE A 159 0.21 6.48 6.89
N LEU A 160 -0.36 7.19 5.91
CA LEU A 160 -1.61 7.94 6.06
C LEU A 160 -2.56 7.62 4.92
N ASN A 161 -3.86 7.65 5.19
CA ASN A 161 -4.90 7.55 4.18
C ASN A 161 -5.57 8.93 3.96
N LEU A 162 -5.42 9.48 2.75
CA LEU A 162 -6.02 10.76 2.34
C LEU A 162 -7.37 10.58 1.64
N SER A 163 -7.91 9.36 1.61
CA SER A 163 -9.19 9.07 0.99
C SER A 163 -10.34 9.62 1.83
N ASN A 164 -11.35 10.19 1.16
CA ASN A 164 -12.58 10.64 1.78
C ASN A 164 -13.67 9.55 1.84
N ILE A 165 -13.38 8.34 1.34
CA ILE A 165 -14.34 7.22 1.38
C ILE A 165 -14.50 6.76 2.85
N PRO A 166 -15.75 6.64 3.37
CA PRO A 166 -15.98 6.25 4.77
C PRO A 166 -15.38 4.88 5.11
N GLU A 167 -15.56 3.91 4.22
CA GLU A 167 -15.04 2.55 4.39
C GLU A 167 -13.69 2.37 3.71
N SER A 168 -12.79 1.66 4.36
CA SER A 168 -11.47 1.34 3.80
C SER A 168 -11.01 -0.03 4.29
N LYS A 169 -10.23 -0.73 3.48
CA LYS A 169 -9.44 -1.90 3.87
C LYS A 169 -8.02 -1.51 4.29
N LEU A 170 -7.74 -0.23 4.36
CA LEU A 170 -6.51 0.31 4.93
C LEU A 170 -6.73 0.63 6.41
N THR A 171 -5.80 0.20 7.27
CA THR A 171 -5.81 0.53 8.71
C THR A 171 -5.25 1.93 8.98
N PHE A 172 -4.58 2.52 8.00
CA PHE A 172 -3.85 3.78 8.11
C PHE A 172 -4.74 4.92 8.61
N THR A 173 -4.22 5.74 9.51
CA THR A 173 -4.93 6.91 10.01
C THR A 173 -5.41 7.78 8.84
N LYS A 174 -6.71 8.09 8.82
CA LYS A 174 -7.29 9.03 7.85
C LYS A 174 -6.90 10.44 8.21
N VAL A 175 -6.50 11.19 7.21
CA VAL A 175 -6.04 12.58 7.37
C VAL A 175 -6.60 13.42 6.24
N ASN A 176 -7.12 14.60 6.58
CA ASN A 176 -7.47 15.57 5.56
C ASN A 176 -6.18 16.10 4.92
N ILE A 177 -6.20 16.27 3.61
CA ILE A 177 -5.05 16.76 2.86
C ILE A 177 -4.52 18.11 3.37
N ASN A 178 -5.42 18.98 3.87
CA ASN A 178 -5.07 20.30 4.39
C ASN A 178 -4.31 20.22 5.73
N ASP A 179 -4.40 19.10 6.45
CA ASP A 179 -3.74 18.91 7.75
C ASP A 179 -2.37 18.25 7.61
N LEU A 180 -1.97 17.89 6.38
CA LEU A 180 -0.73 17.15 6.12
C LEU A 180 0.54 17.89 6.57
N ASP A 181 0.55 19.20 6.57
CA ASP A 181 1.70 20.00 7.05
C ASP A 181 1.75 20.09 8.59
N ASN A 182 0.65 19.74 9.27
CA ASN A 182 0.52 19.70 10.72
C ASN A 182 0.50 18.27 11.29
N ILE A 183 1.14 17.33 10.63
CA ILE A 183 1.11 15.89 10.97
C ILE A 183 1.56 15.58 12.42
N SER A 184 2.33 16.46 13.06
CA SER A 184 2.71 16.32 14.45
C SER A 184 1.53 16.49 15.43
N ARG A 185 0.42 17.07 14.98
CA ARG A 185 -0.80 17.28 15.76
C ARG A 185 -1.85 16.18 15.52
N ILE A 186 -1.57 15.25 14.61
CA ILE A 186 -2.51 14.19 14.26
C ILE A 186 -2.31 13.01 15.20
N ASN A 187 -3.39 12.52 15.78
CA ASN A 187 -3.38 11.27 16.54
C ASN A 187 -3.25 10.10 15.57
N LEU A 188 -2.07 9.51 15.54
CA LEU A 188 -1.80 8.32 14.74
C LEU A 188 -2.19 7.06 15.52
N ASN A 189 -2.47 5.99 14.78
CA ASN A 189 -2.68 4.67 15.39
C ASN A 189 -1.53 4.31 16.33
N LYS A 190 -1.86 3.73 17.47
CA LYS A 190 -0.85 3.21 18.41
C LYS A 190 -0.32 1.87 17.92
N ILE A 191 1.00 1.75 17.87
CA ILE A 191 1.69 0.56 17.41
C ILE A 191 2.24 -0.21 18.61
N LYS A 192 1.96 -1.53 18.66
CA LYS A 192 2.40 -2.45 19.72
C LYS A 192 3.59 -3.27 19.23
N GLU A 193 4.81 -2.81 19.53
CA GLU A 193 6.06 -3.43 19.04
C GLU A 193 6.20 -4.90 19.47
N GLU A 194 5.74 -5.27 20.66
CA GLU A 194 5.69 -6.66 21.11
C GLU A 194 4.91 -7.58 20.16
N LYS A 195 3.78 -7.09 19.63
CA LYS A 195 2.95 -7.85 18.68
C LYS A 195 3.60 -7.95 17.30
N ILE A 196 4.31 -6.89 16.89
CA ILE A 196 5.12 -6.92 15.66
C ILE A 196 6.18 -8.02 15.76
N ASN A 197 6.92 -8.07 16.87
CA ASN A 197 7.96 -9.06 17.07
C ASN A 197 7.41 -10.50 17.04
N LEU A 198 6.25 -10.73 17.66
CA LEU A 198 5.56 -12.02 17.61
C LEU A 198 5.13 -12.39 16.19
N ALA A 199 4.59 -11.44 15.43
CA ALA A 199 4.18 -11.66 14.05
C ALA A 199 5.38 -12.01 13.16
N LEU A 200 6.49 -11.26 13.24
CA LEU A 200 7.72 -11.51 12.49
C LEU A 200 8.35 -12.87 12.85
N GLN A 201 8.38 -13.23 14.12
CA GLN A 201 8.85 -14.56 14.56
C GLN A 201 7.97 -15.67 13.97
N LYS A 202 6.63 -15.48 13.96
CA LYS A 202 5.70 -16.44 13.39
C LYS A 202 5.89 -16.56 11.88
N GLU A 203 6.06 -15.45 11.13
CA GLU A 203 6.38 -15.47 9.70
C GLU A 203 7.68 -16.25 9.43
N LYS A 204 8.73 -15.95 10.19
CA LYS A 204 10.03 -16.64 10.07
C LYS A 204 9.89 -18.15 10.33
N LYS A 205 9.15 -18.55 11.37
CA LYS A 205 8.91 -19.95 11.71
C LYS A 205 8.09 -20.68 10.62
N THR A 206 7.11 -20.00 10.03
CA THR A 206 6.24 -20.56 9.00
C THR A 206 6.97 -20.71 7.65
N GLY A 207 7.88 -19.76 7.32
CA GLY A 207 8.80 -19.87 6.19
C GLY A 207 8.14 -19.78 4.79
N TYR A 208 6.97 -19.15 4.65
CA TYR A 208 6.30 -19.01 3.37
C TYR A 208 6.94 -17.91 2.52
N PHE A 209 8.09 -18.23 1.94
CA PHE A 209 8.87 -17.31 1.12
C PHE A 209 9.01 -17.83 -0.31
N VAL A 210 8.77 -16.97 -1.30
CA VAL A 210 8.84 -17.28 -2.73
C VAL A 210 9.69 -16.22 -3.43
N PRO A 211 10.99 -16.47 -3.64
CA PRO A 211 11.95 -15.46 -4.11
C PRO A 211 11.62 -14.85 -5.47
N ASP A 212 11.04 -15.63 -6.39
CA ASP A 212 10.66 -15.17 -7.74
C ASP A 212 9.35 -14.38 -7.76
N GLY A 213 8.73 -14.19 -6.59
CA GLY A 213 7.45 -13.50 -6.43
C GLY A 213 6.23 -14.27 -6.93
N LYS A 214 6.41 -15.41 -7.61
CA LYS A 214 5.33 -16.19 -8.27
C LYS A 214 4.62 -17.12 -7.29
N TYR A 215 4.22 -16.58 -6.13
CA TYR A 215 3.62 -17.31 -5.01
C TYR A 215 2.33 -18.05 -5.40
N TRP A 216 1.59 -17.56 -6.40
CA TRP A 216 0.38 -18.21 -6.90
C TRP A 216 0.63 -19.61 -7.49
N LYS A 217 1.86 -19.91 -7.93
CA LYS A 217 2.26 -21.24 -8.39
C LYS A 217 2.49 -22.25 -7.26
N LYS A 218 2.52 -21.76 -6.02
CA LYS A 218 2.77 -22.55 -4.80
C LYS A 218 1.64 -22.41 -3.77
N MET A 219 0.46 -21.96 -4.20
CA MET A 219 -0.67 -21.64 -3.32
C MET A 219 -1.14 -22.84 -2.47
N ASP A 220 -1.00 -24.05 -2.97
CA ASP A 220 -1.29 -25.32 -2.28
C ASP A 220 -0.40 -25.54 -1.05
N LYS A 221 0.83 -25.02 -1.06
CA LYS A 221 1.81 -25.15 0.03
C LYS A 221 1.52 -24.23 1.22
N PHE A 222 0.61 -23.29 1.09
CA PHE A 222 0.31 -22.32 2.13
C PHE A 222 -0.94 -22.74 2.92
N GLU A 223 -0.73 -23.05 4.20
CA GLU A 223 -1.82 -23.41 5.10
C GLU A 223 -2.64 -22.18 5.50
N LYS A 224 -3.93 -22.18 5.14
CA LYS A 224 -4.85 -21.07 5.44
C LYS A 224 -4.91 -20.75 6.94
N LYS A 225 -4.80 -21.77 7.79
CA LYS A 225 -4.79 -21.64 9.26
C LYS A 225 -3.57 -20.84 9.73
N GLU A 226 -2.40 -21.14 9.19
CA GLU A 226 -1.16 -20.45 9.55
C GLU A 226 -1.19 -18.98 9.12
N ILE A 227 -1.66 -18.70 7.89
CA ILE A 227 -1.84 -17.32 7.41
C ILE A 227 -2.82 -16.57 8.33
N LYS A 228 -3.95 -17.20 8.73
CA LYS A 228 -4.92 -16.56 9.63
C LYS A 228 -4.31 -16.21 11.00
N ILE A 229 -3.47 -17.08 11.54
CA ILE A 229 -2.77 -16.81 12.82
C ILE A 229 -1.86 -15.58 12.65
N ILE A 230 -1.08 -15.52 11.58
CA ILE A 230 -0.17 -14.40 11.29
C ILE A 230 -0.98 -13.12 11.08
N ASP A 231 -2.06 -13.17 10.31
CA ASP A 231 -2.96 -12.03 10.06
C ASP A 231 -3.52 -11.46 11.37
N ASN A 232 -3.94 -12.33 12.30
CA ASN A 232 -4.46 -11.90 13.61
C ASN A 232 -3.36 -11.22 14.47
N LEU A 233 -2.11 -11.69 14.39
CA LEU A 233 -0.99 -11.04 15.08
C LEU A 233 -0.75 -9.63 14.52
N TRP A 234 -0.76 -9.46 13.20
CA TRP A 234 -0.63 -8.14 12.58
C TRP A 234 -1.78 -7.21 12.93
N LEU A 235 -3.01 -7.67 12.91
CA LEU A 235 -4.17 -6.86 13.35
C LEU A 235 -4.02 -6.42 14.81
N SER A 236 -3.53 -7.30 15.68
CA SER A 236 -3.35 -6.98 17.10
C SER A 236 -2.21 -5.99 17.36
N SER A 237 -1.34 -5.77 16.39
CA SER A 237 -0.23 -4.81 16.49
C SER A 237 -0.65 -3.35 16.31
N ILE A 238 -1.83 -3.12 15.72
CA ILE A 238 -2.35 -1.78 15.46
C ILE A 238 -3.58 -1.55 16.33
N GLN A 239 -3.57 -0.48 17.11
CA GLN A 239 -4.73 0.01 17.81
C GLN A 239 -5.18 1.31 17.13
N GLN A 240 -6.28 1.24 16.41
CA GLN A 240 -6.87 2.43 15.78
C GLN A 240 -7.32 3.41 16.85
N GLU A 241 -6.97 4.67 16.71
CA GLU A 241 -7.57 5.76 17.47
C GLU A 241 -8.97 5.98 16.91
N ILE A 242 -9.99 5.78 17.74
CA ILE A 242 -11.37 6.11 17.40
C ILE A 242 -11.50 7.61 17.70
N GLU A 243 -11.80 8.42 16.69
CA GLU A 243 -12.24 9.80 16.93
C GLU A 243 -13.55 9.73 17.73
N VAL A 244 -13.52 10.24 18.97
CA VAL A 244 -14.67 10.40 19.87
C VAL A 244 -15.37 11.71 19.54
#